data_e079f8d7cce68da5ecbd4235bc1e3c27
#
_entry.id   e079f8d7cce68da5ecbd4235bc1e3c27
#
_cell.length_a   1.000
_cell.length_b   1.000
_cell.length_c   1.000
_cell.angle_alpha   90.00
_cell.angle_beta   90.00
_cell.angle_gamma   90.00
#
_symmetry.space_group_name_H-M   'P 1'
#
loop_
_entity.id
_entity.type
_entity.pdbx_description
1 polymer ?
#
loop_
_entity_poly.entity_id
_entity_poly.type
_entity_poly.pdbx_seq_one_letter_code
_entity_poly.pdbx_strand_id
1 'polypeptide(L)'
;WKNGGAVLKVVDDESSDIVRGCGLERPKVIYNEKTGKFVMWFHLELKGKGYSAARAGVAVSDSPTGPFEFIRSGRVNPGKTPVNMDEAALAAMDSLNLEDYKEWWTPEWYKAIDKGLFVKRDLEGGQMSRDMTLYVDDDGKAYHIFSSEDNLTLNIAELSDDYLSHTGKYARMAPAGHNEAPAIFKKDGKYWMITSGC
;
A
#
# COMPACT_ATOMS: atom_id res chain seq x y z
N TRP A 1 28.98 -5.25 3.33
CA TRP A 1 27.66 -5.92 3.37
C TRP A 1 27.85 -7.39 3.70
N LYS A 2 26.97 -7.94 4.53
CA LYS A 2 26.93 -9.35 4.90
C LYS A 2 25.53 -9.88 4.64
N ASN A 3 25.40 -11.04 3.99
CA ASN A 3 24.10 -11.72 3.84
C ASN A 3 23.67 -12.28 5.20
N GLY A 4 22.55 -11.81 5.74
CA GLY A 4 21.98 -12.25 7.02
C GLY A 4 21.06 -13.47 6.90
N GLY A 5 20.77 -13.93 5.69
CA GLY A 5 19.81 -15.02 5.44
C GLY A 5 18.36 -14.54 5.28
N ALA A 6 17.42 -15.47 5.19
CA ALA A 6 15.99 -15.17 5.09
C ALA A 6 15.42 -14.77 6.45
N VAL A 7 14.83 -13.58 6.52
CA VAL A 7 14.26 -13.02 7.77
C VAL A 7 12.77 -13.29 7.95
N LEU A 8 12.04 -13.52 6.84
CA LEU A 8 10.66 -14.01 6.80
C LEU A 8 10.63 -15.23 5.87
N LYS A 9 10.01 -16.31 6.32
CA LYS A 9 9.93 -17.55 5.55
C LYS A 9 8.51 -17.81 5.09
N VAL A 10 8.36 -18.21 3.84
CA VAL A 10 7.10 -18.80 3.35
C VAL A 10 6.83 -20.13 4.03
N VAL A 11 5.57 -20.52 4.09
CA VAL A 11 5.12 -21.77 4.70
C VAL A 11 4.59 -22.74 3.64
N ASP A 12 4.46 -24.03 4.01
CA ASP A 12 3.88 -25.05 3.12
C ASP A 12 2.37 -25.29 3.38
N ASP A 13 1.74 -24.41 4.18
CA ASP A 13 0.30 -24.42 4.47
C ASP A 13 -0.47 -23.68 3.37
N GLU A 14 -1.27 -24.41 2.60
CA GLU A 14 -2.07 -23.85 1.48
C GLU A 14 -3.17 -22.87 1.96
N SER A 15 -3.50 -22.84 3.24
CA SER A 15 -4.43 -21.84 3.81
C SER A 15 -3.78 -20.50 4.12
N SER A 16 -2.44 -20.43 4.11
CA SER A 16 -1.69 -19.23 4.43
C SER A 16 -1.53 -18.32 3.20
N ASP A 17 -1.67 -17.03 3.40
CA ASP A 17 -1.40 -16.02 2.35
C ASP A 17 0.08 -16.02 1.90
N ILE A 18 1.01 -16.43 2.79
CA ILE A 18 2.44 -16.56 2.48
C ILE A 18 2.85 -18.00 2.17
N VAL A 19 1.95 -18.80 1.60
CA VAL A 19 2.27 -20.15 1.13
C VAL A 19 3.37 -20.12 0.07
N ARG A 20 4.19 -21.15 0.00
CA ARG A 20 5.23 -21.32 -1.04
C ARG A 20 4.65 -21.10 -2.44
N GLY A 21 5.27 -20.18 -3.19
CA GLY A 21 4.80 -19.74 -4.51
C GLY A 21 3.96 -18.47 -4.50
N CYS A 22 3.77 -17.81 -3.34
CA CYS A 22 3.32 -16.42 -3.26
C CYS A 22 4.44 -15.46 -3.72
N GLY A 23 4.09 -14.22 -4.09
CA GLY A 23 5.04 -13.13 -4.34
C GLY A 23 5.20 -12.26 -3.10
N LEU A 24 6.42 -12.10 -2.60
CA LEU A 24 6.76 -11.20 -1.51
C LEU A 24 7.74 -10.16 -2.05
N GLU A 25 7.33 -8.91 -2.12
CA GLU A 25 8.09 -7.85 -2.77
C GLU A 25 8.20 -6.59 -1.89
N ARG A 26 9.23 -5.79 -2.15
CA ARG A 26 9.40 -4.44 -1.55
C ARG A 26 9.35 -4.40 -0.02
N PRO A 27 9.93 -5.32 0.76
CA PRO A 27 9.85 -5.28 2.21
C PRO A 27 10.50 -4.01 2.77
N LYS A 28 9.84 -3.42 3.77
CA LYS A 28 10.34 -2.29 4.57
C LYS A 28 10.13 -2.59 6.04
N VAL A 29 11.09 -2.22 6.87
CA VAL A 29 11.05 -2.44 8.32
C VAL A 29 11.17 -1.11 9.02
N ILE A 30 10.30 -0.87 10.00
CA ILE A 30 10.35 0.26 10.93
C ILE A 30 10.34 -0.24 12.36
N TYR A 31 10.95 0.51 13.26
CA TYR A 31 10.93 0.23 14.69
C TYR A 31 9.79 1.00 15.35
N ASN A 32 9.02 0.33 16.18
CA ASN A 32 7.97 0.94 17.00
C ASN A 32 8.47 1.09 18.44
N GLU A 33 8.74 2.33 18.85
CA GLU A 33 9.25 2.64 20.19
C GLU A 33 8.26 2.30 21.31
N LYS A 34 6.94 2.40 21.04
CA LYS A 34 5.90 2.11 22.03
C LYS A 34 5.81 0.63 22.36
N THR A 35 5.98 -0.24 21.37
CA THR A 35 5.86 -1.70 21.54
C THR A 35 7.22 -2.40 21.67
N GLY A 36 8.31 -1.73 21.32
CA GLY A 36 9.65 -2.32 21.28
C GLY A 36 9.82 -3.32 20.14
N LYS A 37 8.96 -3.29 19.11
CA LYS A 37 8.96 -4.26 18.01
C LYS A 37 9.45 -3.66 16.71
N PHE A 38 10.06 -4.51 15.87
CA PHE A 38 10.32 -4.23 14.47
C PHE A 38 9.13 -4.71 13.65
N VAL A 39 8.54 -3.82 12.86
CA VAL A 39 7.37 -4.11 12.03
C VAL A 39 7.79 -4.06 10.57
N MET A 40 7.55 -5.14 9.85
CA MET A 40 7.80 -5.27 8.42
C MET A 40 6.47 -5.20 7.68
N TRP A 41 6.38 -4.31 6.70
CA TRP A 41 5.33 -4.32 5.68
C TRP A 41 5.93 -4.70 4.33
N PHE A 42 5.14 -5.33 3.47
CA PHE A 42 5.54 -5.78 2.14
C PHE A 42 4.36 -5.91 1.20
N HIS A 43 4.61 -5.81 -0.10
CA HIS A 43 3.65 -6.16 -1.13
C HIS A 43 3.54 -7.69 -1.21
N LEU A 44 2.32 -8.18 -1.22
CA LEU A 44 2.03 -9.62 -1.29
C LEU A 44 1.10 -9.92 -2.46
N GLU A 45 1.54 -10.86 -3.31
CA GLU A 45 0.70 -11.50 -4.31
C GLU A 45 0.42 -12.95 -3.93
N LEU A 46 -0.84 -13.33 -3.93
CA LEU A 46 -1.25 -14.68 -3.58
C LEU A 46 -0.82 -15.69 -4.65
N LYS A 47 -0.48 -16.89 -4.23
CA LYS A 47 -0.11 -18.00 -5.11
C LYS A 47 -1.10 -18.16 -6.26
N GLY A 48 -0.60 -18.12 -7.50
CA GLY A 48 -1.40 -18.30 -8.72
C GLY A 48 -2.31 -17.15 -9.11
N LYS A 49 -2.22 -15.97 -8.44
CA LYS A 49 -3.06 -14.79 -8.73
C LYS A 49 -2.36 -13.73 -9.58
N GLY A 50 -1.10 -13.93 -9.94
CA GLY A 50 -0.29 -12.89 -10.59
C GLY A 50 -0.26 -11.62 -9.76
N TYR A 51 -0.48 -10.46 -10.39
CA TYR A 51 -0.53 -9.16 -9.70
C TYR A 51 -1.95 -8.67 -9.36
N SER A 52 -2.93 -9.59 -9.27
CA SER A 52 -4.33 -9.21 -9.02
C SER A 52 -4.70 -9.14 -7.55
N ALA A 53 -3.97 -9.80 -6.66
CA ALA A 53 -4.24 -9.75 -5.23
C ALA A 53 -3.87 -8.38 -4.64
N ALA A 54 -2.69 -7.86 -4.99
CA ALA A 54 -2.20 -6.53 -4.61
C ALA A 54 -2.44 -6.21 -3.12
N ARG A 55 -1.99 -7.11 -2.24
CA ARG A 55 -2.19 -6.99 -0.80
C ARG A 55 -0.99 -6.35 -0.12
N ALA A 56 -1.24 -5.67 0.99
CA ALA A 56 -0.24 -5.31 1.98
C ALA A 56 -0.13 -6.45 3.00
N GLY A 57 1.06 -7.03 3.16
CA GLY A 57 1.37 -8.01 4.19
C GLY A 57 2.09 -7.35 5.35
N VAL A 58 1.86 -7.81 6.59
CA VAL A 58 2.53 -7.32 7.79
C VAL A 58 3.09 -8.48 8.62
N ALA A 59 4.31 -8.29 9.12
CA ALA A 59 5.02 -9.22 9.99
C ALA A 59 5.75 -8.46 11.10
N VAL A 60 6.05 -9.13 12.20
CA VAL A 60 6.66 -8.53 13.41
C VAL A 60 7.84 -9.35 13.90
N SER A 61 8.82 -8.68 14.52
CA SER A 61 9.98 -9.33 15.15
C SER A 61 10.48 -8.53 16.36
N ASP A 62 11.19 -9.20 17.26
CA ASP A 62 11.96 -8.58 18.34
C ASP A 62 13.34 -8.08 17.88
N SER A 63 13.73 -8.40 16.64
CA SER A 63 15.04 -8.05 16.08
C SER A 63 14.91 -7.46 14.68
N PRO A 64 15.72 -6.46 14.29
CA PRO A 64 15.72 -5.90 12.94
C PRO A 64 16.09 -6.93 11.85
N THR A 65 16.76 -8.00 12.24
CA THR A 65 17.20 -9.08 11.35
C THR A 65 16.32 -10.33 11.43
N GLY A 66 15.17 -10.22 12.11
CA GLY A 66 14.23 -11.33 12.26
C GLY A 66 14.67 -12.39 13.28
N PRO A 67 14.05 -13.57 13.28
CA PRO A 67 12.99 -13.97 12.35
C PRO A 67 11.72 -13.10 12.52
N PHE A 68 11.07 -12.80 11.41
CA PHE A 68 9.77 -12.13 11.43
C PHE A 68 8.65 -13.17 11.42
N GLU A 69 7.62 -12.91 12.21
CA GLU A 69 6.38 -13.67 12.26
C GLU A 69 5.31 -12.97 11.42
N PHE A 70 4.75 -13.67 10.44
CA PHE A 70 3.66 -13.17 9.61
C PHE A 70 2.38 -13.02 10.43
N ILE A 71 1.76 -11.85 10.38
CA ILE A 71 0.52 -11.56 11.10
C ILE A 71 -0.69 -11.74 10.20
N ARG A 72 -0.72 -11.03 9.05
CA ARG A 72 -1.83 -11.07 8.09
C ARG A 72 -1.49 -10.33 6.80
N SER A 73 -2.36 -10.47 5.82
CA SER A 73 -2.38 -9.58 4.66
C SER A 73 -3.81 -9.17 4.28
N GLY A 74 -3.92 -8.13 3.48
CA GLY A 74 -5.18 -7.66 2.95
C GLY A 74 -5.00 -6.46 2.02
N ARG A 75 -6.04 -6.12 1.26
CA ARG A 75 -6.11 -4.82 0.61
C ARG A 75 -6.33 -3.72 1.65
N VAL A 76 -5.96 -2.49 1.29
CA VAL A 76 -5.87 -1.39 2.25
C VAL A 76 -7.21 -0.65 2.38
N ASN A 77 -7.62 -0.39 3.62
CA ASN A 77 -8.77 0.46 3.96
C ASN A 77 -10.10 0.09 3.25
N PRO A 78 -10.59 -1.15 3.31
CA PRO A 78 -11.87 -1.53 2.72
C PRO A 78 -13.02 -0.66 3.26
N GLY A 79 -13.90 -0.21 2.37
CA GLY A 79 -15.05 0.65 2.69
C GLY A 79 -14.70 2.09 3.08
N LYS A 80 -13.45 2.54 2.83
CA LYS A 80 -13.02 3.91 3.14
C LYS A 80 -12.69 4.69 1.89
N THR A 81 -13.03 5.98 1.91
CA THR A 81 -12.68 6.96 0.87
C THR A 81 -11.47 7.79 1.28
N PRO A 82 -10.70 8.34 0.31
CA PRO A 82 -9.58 9.22 0.60
C PRO A 82 -10.02 10.48 1.38
N VAL A 83 -9.24 10.87 2.40
CA VAL A 83 -9.55 12.06 3.21
C VAL A 83 -9.36 13.38 2.45
N ASN A 84 -8.69 13.37 1.32
CA ASN A 84 -8.48 14.54 0.46
C ASN A 84 -9.44 14.60 -0.74
N MET A 85 -10.52 13.81 -0.73
CA MET A 85 -11.66 13.95 -1.63
C MET A 85 -12.80 14.60 -0.84
N ASP A 86 -13.20 15.80 -1.22
CA ASP A 86 -14.35 16.50 -0.66
C ASP A 86 -15.69 15.92 -1.15
N GLU A 87 -16.81 16.45 -0.66
CA GLU A 87 -18.14 15.97 -1.04
C GLU A 87 -18.40 16.05 -2.55
N ALA A 88 -17.89 17.09 -3.21
CA ALA A 88 -18.05 17.25 -4.66
C ALA A 88 -17.24 16.21 -5.43
N ALA A 89 -16.01 15.92 -5.00
CA ALA A 89 -15.17 14.89 -5.58
C ALA A 89 -15.76 13.48 -5.35
N LEU A 90 -16.30 13.20 -4.16
CA LEU A 90 -16.99 11.95 -3.86
C LEU A 90 -18.25 11.77 -4.71
N ALA A 91 -19.06 12.82 -4.86
CA ALA A 91 -20.25 12.78 -5.73
C ALA A 91 -19.86 12.56 -7.21
N ALA A 92 -18.76 13.19 -7.66
CA ALA A 92 -18.25 12.96 -9.01
C ALA A 92 -17.77 11.51 -9.20
N MET A 93 -17.05 10.94 -8.22
CA MET A 93 -16.64 9.53 -8.20
C MET A 93 -17.86 8.60 -8.25
N ASP A 94 -18.90 8.86 -7.45
CA ASP A 94 -20.10 8.04 -7.38
C ASP A 94 -20.88 8.03 -8.70
N SER A 95 -20.78 9.07 -9.51
CA SER A 95 -21.40 9.15 -10.83
C SER A 95 -20.70 8.30 -11.90
N LEU A 96 -19.46 7.85 -11.67
CA LEU A 96 -18.69 7.05 -12.63
C LEU A 96 -19.23 5.62 -12.71
N ASN A 97 -19.25 5.06 -13.91
CA ASN A 97 -19.55 3.65 -14.15
C ASN A 97 -18.35 3.00 -14.86
N LEU A 98 -17.80 1.93 -14.29
CA LEU A 98 -16.64 1.20 -14.85
C LEU A 98 -16.88 0.72 -16.29
N GLU A 99 -18.12 0.33 -16.61
CA GLU A 99 -18.49 -0.19 -17.93
C GLU A 99 -18.35 0.84 -19.06
N ASP A 100 -18.35 2.14 -18.71
CA ASP A 100 -18.21 3.23 -19.68
C ASP A 100 -16.73 3.47 -20.08
N TYR A 101 -15.77 2.86 -19.38
CA TYR A 101 -14.33 3.09 -19.54
C TYR A 101 -13.55 1.80 -19.83
N LYS A 102 -13.99 1.05 -20.83
CA LYS A 102 -13.36 -0.24 -21.21
C LYS A 102 -12.09 -0.06 -22.04
N GLU A 103 -11.95 1.07 -22.74
CA GLU A 103 -10.74 1.41 -23.49
C GLU A 103 -9.77 2.14 -22.57
N TRP A 104 -8.77 1.42 -22.10
CA TRP A 104 -7.73 1.97 -21.26
C TRP A 104 -6.78 2.88 -22.07
N TRP A 105 -6.09 3.77 -21.38
CA TRP A 105 -5.08 4.66 -21.92
C TRP A 105 -5.64 5.78 -22.81
N THR A 106 -6.95 5.97 -22.86
CA THR A 106 -7.59 7.11 -23.53
C THR A 106 -7.59 8.35 -22.61
N PRO A 107 -7.65 9.58 -23.15
CA PRO A 107 -7.78 10.79 -22.34
C PRO A 107 -9.00 10.78 -21.40
N GLU A 108 -10.11 10.21 -21.85
CA GLU A 108 -11.35 10.06 -21.08
C GLU A 108 -11.17 9.08 -19.92
N TRP A 109 -10.48 7.97 -20.15
CA TRP A 109 -10.15 7.00 -19.12
C TRP A 109 -9.23 7.63 -18.06
N TYR A 110 -8.17 8.35 -18.44
CA TYR A 110 -7.30 9.06 -17.49
C TYR A 110 -8.05 10.08 -16.64
N LYS A 111 -8.98 10.84 -17.25
CA LYS A 111 -9.84 11.77 -16.51
C LYS A 111 -10.75 11.05 -15.52
N ALA A 112 -11.24 9.86 -15.85
CA ALA A 112 -12.04 9.06 -14.94
C ALA A 112 -11.21 8.50 -13.79
N ILE A 113 -9.97 8.05 -14.04
CA ILE A 113 -9.01 7.67 -12.98
C ILE A 113 -8.77 8.85 -12.05
N ASP A 114 -8.46 10.03 -12.58
CA ASP A 114 -8.25 11.23 -11.77
C ASP A 114 -9.45 11.52 -10.85
N LYS A 115 -10.67 11.36 -11.34
CA LYS A 115 -11.92 11.51 -10.58
C LYS A 115 -12.22 10.36 -9.60
N GLY A 116 -11.42 9.28 -9.57
CA GLY A 116 -11.57 8.19 -8.61
C GLY A 116 -12.26 6.93 -9.14
N LEU A 117 -12.26 6.68 -10.46
CA LEU A 117 -12.83 5.46 -11.05
C LEU A 117 -12.35 4.19 -10.35
N PHE A 118 -11.04 4.08 -10.07
CA PHE A 118 -10.47 2.91 -9.43
C PHE A 118 -10.57 2.96 -7.90
N VAL A 119 -10.70 4.12 -7.29
CA VAL A 119 -11.12 4.22 -5.88
C VAL A 119 -12.50 3.57 -5.71
N LYS A 120 -13.45 3.91 -6.59
CA LYS A 120 -14.80 3.32 -6.60
C LYS A 120 -14.76 1.82 -6.84
N ARG A 121 -13.98 1.35 -7.83
CA ARG A 121 -13.81 -0.08 -8.13
C ARG A 121 -13.37 -0.88 -6.91
N ASP A 122 -12.40 -0.33 -6.17
CA ASP A 122 -11.73 -1.03 -5.07
C ASP A 122 -12.32 -0.67 -3.69
N LEU A 123 -13.41 0.13 -3.63
CA LEU A 123 -13.95 0.67 -2.39
C LEU A 123 -14.32 -0.42 -1.39
N GLU A 124 -15.12 -1.40 -1.79
CA GLU A 124 -15.59 -2.45 -0.90
C GLU A 124 -14.48 -3.43 -0.50
N GLY A 125 -13.65 -3.85 -1.47
CA GLY A 125 -12.58 -4.83 -1.28
C GLY A 125 -11.32 -4.26 -0.65
N GLY A 126 -11.19 -2.95 -0.60
CA GLY A 126 -9.97 -2.24 -0.20
C GLY A 126 -9.06 -1.92 -1.39
N GLN A 127 -8.27 -0.87 -1.21
CA GLN A 127 -7.35 -0.35 -2.23
C GLN A 127 -6.19 -1.33 -2.47
N MET A 128 -5.76 -1.45 -3.73
CA MET A 128 -4.56 -2.20 -4.10
C MET A 128 -3.34 -1.63 -3.40
N SER A 129 -2.40 -2.49 -3.01
CA SER A 129 -1.09 -2.09 -2.50
C SER A 129 0.00 -2.88 -3.21
N ARG A 130 0.81 -2.18 -3.99
CA ARG A 130 1.95 -2.73 -4.73
C ARG A 130 3.26 -2.14 -4.22
N ASP A 131 4.10 -1.55 -5.06
CA ASP A 131 5.36 -0.92 -4.66
C ASP A 131 5.14 0.03 -3.49
N MET A 132 5.94 -0.09 -2.45
CA MET A 132 5.65 0.62 -1.20
C MET A 132 6.91 1.05 -0.46
N THR A 133 6.73 2.02 0.42
CA THR A 133 7.67 2.38 1.47
C THR A 133 6.93 2.71 2.78
N LEU A 134 7.68 2.84 3.85
CA LEU A 134 7.19 3.27 5.16
C LEU A 134 7.88 4.57 5.56
N TYR A 135 7.17 5.38 6.32
CA TYR A 135 7.72 6.59 6.92
C TYR A 135 7.21 6.75 8.35
N VAL A 136 8.11 7.04 9.28
CA VAL A 136 7.77 7.43 10.66
C VAL A 136 8.11 8.91 10.80
N ASP A 137 7.12 9.72 11.17
CA ASP A 137 7.30 11.16 11.35
C ASP A 137 7.81 11.48 12.75
N ASP A 138 8.22 12.73 12.97
CA ASP A 138 8.81 13.23 14.23
C ASP A 138 7.86 13.09 15.44
N ASP A 139 6.54 13.01 15.20
CA ASP A 139 5.52 12.78 16.22
C ASP A 139 5.29 11.29 16.54
N GLY A 140 6.03 10.40 15.90
CA GLY A 140 5.90 8.94 16.05
C GLY A 140 4.75 8.31 15.28
N LYS A 141 4.01 9.07 14.46
CA LYS A 141 3.04 8.48 13.53
C LYS A 141 3.75 7.84 12.37
N ALA A 142 3.25 6.67 11.97
CA ALA A 142 3.77 5.94 10.83
C ALA A 142 2.79 5.94 9.68
N TYR A 143 3.36 5.93 8.48
CA TYR A 143 2.62 5.96 7.23
C TYR A 143 3.09 4.86 6.30
N HIS A 144 2.13 4.17 5.67
CA HIS A 144 2.36 3.27 4.56
C HIS A 144 2.06 4.03 3.27
N ILE A 145 3.07 4.15 2.40
CA ILE A 145 2.99 4.86 1.12
C ILE A 145 3.15 3.83 0.02
N PHE A 146 2.18 3.70 -0.86
CA PHE A 146 2.14 2.60 -1.80
C PHE A 146 1.48 2.98 -3.13
N SER A 147 1.93 2.30 -4.19
CA SER A 147 1.30 2.35 -5.50
C SER A 147 -0.03 1.59 -5.45
N SER A 148 -1.06 2.23 -5.97
CA SER A 148 -2.44 1.75 -6.00
C SER A 148 -3.07 2.01 -7.38
N GLU A 149 -4.33 1.60 -7.55
CA GLU A 149 -5.08 1.88 -8.79
C GLU A 149 -4.31 1.43 -10.05
N ASP A 150 -3.80 0.18 -10.02
CA ASP A 150 -2.95 -0.39 -11.07
C ASP A 150 -1.69 0.45 -11.37
N ASN A 151 -1.02 0.94 -10.32
CA ASN A 151 0.16 1.80 -10.32
C ASN A 151 -0.07 3.24 -10.83
N LEU A 152 -1.33 3.63 -11.03
CA LEU A 152 -1.66 4.96 -11.55
C LEU A 152 -1.66 6.05 -10.47
N THR A 153 -1.67 5.66 -9.20
CA THR A 153 -1.84 6.59 -8.08
C THR A 153 -0.99 6.13 -6.90
N LEU A 154 -0.45 7.06 -6.13
CA LEU A 154 0.11 6.78 -4.81
C LEU A 154 -0.94 7.02 -3.73
N ASN A 155 -1.00 6.11 -2.77
CA ASN A 155 -1.77 6.30 -1.54
C ASN A 155 -0.83 6.45 -0.36
N ILE A 156 -1.17 7.37 0.56
CA ILE A 156 -0.51 7.55 1.86
C ILE A 156 -1.53 7.19 2.92
N ALA A 157 -1.35 6.05 3.58
CA ALA A 157 -2.26 5.57 4.62
C ALA A 157 -1.60 5.63 6.00
N GLU A 158 -2.34 6.20 6.97
CA GLU A 158 -1.91 6.27 8.37
C GLU A 158 -1.97 4.87 9.00
N LEU A 159 -0.91 4.48 9.71
CA LEU A 159 -0.85 3.25 10.50
C LEU A 159 -1.35 3.46 11.94
N SER A 160 -1.82 2.40 12.56
CA SER A 160 -2.17 2.34 13.98
C SER A 160 -0.95 2.58 14.88
N ASP A 161 -1.17 2.84 16.16
CA ASP A 161 -0.11 3.12 17.14
C ASP A 161 0.91 2.00 17.31
N ASP A 162 0.51 0.75 17.06
CA ASP A 162 1.40 -0.43 17.06
C ASP A 162 2.05 -0.71 15.69
N TYR A 163 1.71 0.08 14.67
CA TYR A 163 2.11 -0.05 13.27
C TYR A 163 1.64 -1.33 12.57
N LEU A 164 0.76 -2.11 13.19
CA LEU A 164 0.31 -3.39 12.64
C LEU A 164 -0.96 -3.28 11.79
N SER A 165 -1.65 -2.14 11.77
CA SER A 165 -2.91 -1.92 11.05
C SER A 165 -2.95 -0.55 10.38
N HIS A 166 -3.84 -0.38 9.40
CA HIS A 166 -4.22 0.94 8.91
C HIS A 166 -5.36 1.50 9.76
N THR A 167 -5.34 2.83 10.01
CA THR A 167 -6.39 3.52 10.77
C THR A 167 -7.69 3.71 9.99
N GLY A 168 -7.67 3.47 8.69
CA GLY A 168 -8.77 3.80 7.76
C GLY A 168 -8.61 5.16 7.10
N LYS A 169 -7.66 6.00 7.53
CA LYS A 169 -7.36 7.29 6.92
C LYS A 169 -6.30 7.14 5.85
N TYR A 170 -6.56 7.64 4.65
CA TYR A 170 -5.57 7.70 3.58
C TYR A 170 -5.85 8.87 2.63
N ALA A 171 -4.80 9.35 1.97
CA ALA A 171 -4.87 10.37 0.93
C ALA A 171 -4.37 9.81 -0.40
N ARG A 172 -4.99 10.22 -1.51
CA ARG A 172 -4.51 9.97 -2.87
C ARG A 172 -3.52 11.05 -3.29
N MET A 173 -2.45 10.65 -3.95
CA MET A 173 -1.41 11.53 -4.46
C MET A 173 -1.15 11.24 -5.94
N ALA A 174 -1.01 12.28 -6.75
CA ALA A 174 -0.69 12.19 -8.16
C ALA A 174 -1.55 11.17 -8.93
N PRO A 175 -2.90 11.24 -8.88
CA PRO A 175 -3.76 10.30 -9.59
C PRO A 175 -3.49 10.35 -11.09
N ALA A 176 -3.61 9.20 -11.75
CA ALA A 176 -3.28 9.00 -13.17
C ALA A 176 -1.82 9.32 -13.55
N GLY A 177 -0.90 9.35 -12.58
CA GLY A 177 0.49 9.80 -12.77
C GLY A 177 1.50 8.68 -13.04
N HIS A 178 1.10 7.41 -13.00
CA HIS A 178 2.01 6.26 -13.10
C HIS A 178 3.18 6.34 -12.11
N ASN A 179 2.94 5.96 -10.86
CA ASN A 179 3.91 6.12 -9.80
C ASN A 179 4.25 4.77 -9.13
N GLU A 180 5.50 4.37 -9.23
CA GLU A 180 6.06 3.19 -8.57
C GLU A 180 7.26 3.54 -7.68
N ALA A 181 7.74 2.55 -6.93
CA ALA A 181 8.93 2.61 -6.11
C ALA A 181 9.05 3.89 -5.25
N PRO A 182 8.03 4.25 -4.45
CA PRO A 182 8.07 5.47 -3.67
C PRO A 182 9.22 5.47 -2.66
N ALA A 183 9.91 6.60 -2.55
CA ALA A 183 10.85 6.92 -1.51
C ALA A 183 10.53 8.29 -0.93
N ILE A 184 10.59 8.45 0.39
CA ILE A 184 10.26 9.69 1.07
C ILE A 184 11.33 10.05 2.11
N PHE A 185 11.60 11.33 2.26
CA PHE A 185 12.42 11.87 3.33
C PHE A 185 11.94 13.28 3.71
N LYS A 186 12.29 13.70 4.93
CA LYS A 186 12.04 15.05 5.44
C LYS A 186 13.34 15.84 5.46
N LYS A 187 13.31 17.06 4.95
CA LYS A 187 14.42 18.01 4.98
C LYS A 187 13.90 19.42 5.09
N ASP A 188 14.46 20.22 6.02
CA ASP A 188 14.12 21.63 6.24
C ASP A 188 12.61 21.85 6.43
N GLY A 189 11.95 20.95 7.21
CA GLY A 189 10.52 20.99 7.50
C GLY A 189 9.60 20.64 6.32
N LYS A 190 10.15 20.18 5.20
CA LYS A 190 9.41 19.76 4.00
C LYS A 190 9.57 18.27 3.76
N TYR A 191 8.52 17.63 3.23
CA TYR A 191 8.57 16.25 2.78
C TYR A 191 8.90 16.21 1.28
N TRP A 192 9.82 15.33 0.94
CA TRP A 192 10.24 15.08 -0.43
C TRP A 192 9.92 13.65 -0.79
N MET A 193 9.23 13.47 -1.89
CA MET A 193 8.90 12.15 -2.42
C MET A 193 9.48 11.98 -3.80
N ILE A 194 10.10 10.83 -4.03
CA ILE A 194 10.66 10.43 -5.32
C ILE A 194 9.96 9.14 -5.73
N THR A 195 9.50 9.08 -6.97
CA THR A 195 8.87 7.89 -7.54
C THR A 195 9.46 7.62 -8.92
N SER A 196 9.39 6.39 -9.39
CA SER A 196 9.62 6.08 -10.80
C SER A 196 8.31 6.18 -11.56
N GLY A 197 8.38 6.47 -12.87
CA GLY A 197 7.28 6.18 -13.79
C GLY A 197 7.15 4.68 -14.08
N CYS A 198 6.02 4.26 -14.63
CA CYS A 198 5.82 2.90 -15.15
C CYS A 198 6.12 2.86 -16.65
#